data_c671851d72a57c1fdf43461979f32441
#
_entry.id   c671851d72a57c1fdf43461979f32441
#
_cell.length_a   1.000
_cell.length_b   1.000
_cell.length_c   1.000
_cell.angle_alpha   90.00
_cell.angle_beta   90.00
_cell.angle_gamma   90.00
#
_symmetry.space_group_name_H-M   'P 1'
#
loop_
_entity.id
_entity.type
_entity.pdbx_description
1 polymer ?
#
loop_
_entity_poly.entity_id
_entity_poly.type
_entity_poly.pdbx_seq_one_letter_code
_entity_poly.pdbx_strand_id
1 'polypeptide(L)'
;MQLNLGMFEYNHRCGYLLKPEFMRRRDRCLDPFAESTVDGIIAGTVQVTVISGQFLTDRRVGTYIEVDMYGLPTDTVRKKFRTRIVPANGINPMYDEGPFVFKKVCKFHTETLLLTLGV
;
A
#
# COMPACT_ATOMS: atom_id res chain seq x y z
N MET A 1 10.08 6.63 -6.80
CA MET A 1 9.38 7.61 -7.65
C MET A 1 7.87 7.38 -7.65
N GLN A 2 7.36 6.18 -7.97
CA GLN A 2 5.91 5.87 -8.01
C GLN A 2 5.18 6.15 -6.68
N LEU A 3 5.77 5.78 -5.54
CA LEU A 3 5.17 6.06 -4.23
C LEU A 3 4.99 7.56 -4.00
N ASN A 4 6.01 8.37 -4.28
CA ASN A 4 5.94 9.82 -4.09
C ASN A 4 4.92 10.46 -5.04
N LEU A 5 4.82 9.95 -6.27
CA LEU A 5 3.79 10.40 -7.21
C LEU A 5 2.40 10.06 -6.70
N GLY A 6 2.19 8.84 -6.20
CA GLY A 6 0.91 8.43 -5.62
C GLY A 6 0.51 9.29 -4.43
N MET A 7 1.44 9.60 -3.53
CA MET A 7 1.18 10.50 -2.39
C MET A 7 0.85 11.92 -2.84
N PHE A 8 1.53 12.42 -3.86
CA PHE A 8 1.26 13.73 -4.44
C PHE A 8 -0.14 13.80 -5.08
N GLU A 9 -0.51 12.81 -5.88
CA GLU A 9 -1.85 12.71 -6.49
C GLU A 9 -2.95 12.56 -5.42
N TYR A 10 -2.73 11.73 -4.41
CA TYR A 10 -3.66 11.55 -3.29
C TYR A 10 -3.90 12.86 -2.52
N ASN A 11 -2.88 13.69 -2.40
CA ASN A 11 -2.95 14.99 -1.74
C ASN A 11 -3.35 16.13 -2.70
N HIS A 12 -4.15 15.85 -3.71
CA HIS A 12 -4.65 16.83 -4.68
C HIS A 12 -3.56 17.64 -5.37
N ARG A 13 -2.42 17.00 -5.67
CA ARG A 13 -1.22 17.60 -6.27
C ARG A 13 -0.60 18.71 -5.45
N CYS A 14 -0.80 18.67 -4.15
CA CYS A 14 -0.12 19.56 -3.20
C CYS A 14 1.19 18.92 -2.74
N GLY A 15 2.27 19.70 -2.74
CA GLY A 15 3.61 19.22 -2.32
C GLY A 15 3.76 19.01 -0.81
N TYR A 16 2.74 19.37 0.00
CA TYR A 16 2.74 19.22 1.45
C TYR A 16 1.67 18.22 1.87
N LEU A 17 2.07 17.25 2.71
CA LEU A 17 1.13 16.34 3.36
C LEU A 17 0.72 16.90 4.73
N LEU A 18 -0.58 16.93 4.97
CA LEU A 18 -1.08 17.30 6.30
C LEU A 18 -0.69 16.20 7.30
N LYS A 19 -0.05 16.58 8.40
CA LYS A 19 0.21 15.65 9.49
C LYS A 19 -1.10 15.04 10.00
N PRO A 20 -1.13 13.74 10.34
CA PRO A 20 -2.27 13.11 10.98
C PRO A 20 -2.70 13.86 12.24
N GLU A 21 -3.96 13.75 12.62
CA GLU A 21 -4.53 14.48 13.75
C GLU A 21 -3.76 14.26 15.06
N PHE A 22 -3.35 13.01 15.32
CA PHE A 22 -2.58 12.69 16.53
C PHE A 22 -1.20 13.40 16.58
N MET A 23 -0.58 13.70 15.43
CA MET A 23 0.66 14.47 15.37
C MET A 23 0.44 15.99 15.49
N ARG A 24 -0.80 16.45 15.27
CA ARG A 24 -1.16 17.88 15.35
C ARG A 24 -1.64 18.31 16.74
N ARG A 25 -1.82 17.37 17.67
CA ARG A 25 -2.24 17.68 19.04
C ARG A 25 -1.20 18.53 19.74
N ARG A 26 -1.66 19.48 20.54
CA ARG A 26 -0.79 20.41 21.30
C ARG A 26 0.01 19.75 22.43
N ASP A 27 -0.48 18.60 22.92
CA ASP A 27 0.14 17.77 23.95
C ASP A 27 1.24 16.84 23.40
N ARG A 28 1.44 16.83 22.09
CA ARG A 28 2.46 15.99 21.43
C ARG A 28 3.63 16.83 20.95
N CYS A 29 4.82 16.50 21.45
CA CYS A 29 6.09 17.02 20.97
C CYS A 29 6.82 15.92 20.19
N LEU A 30 7.33 16.24 19.01
CA LEU A 30 8.18 15.30 18.27
C LEU A 30 9.52 15.20 18.97
N ASP A 31 9.85 14.06 19.51
CA ASP A 31 11.20 13.72 19.92
C ASP A 31 11.82 12.77 18.87
N PRO A 32 12.75 13.27 18.04
CA PRO A 32 13.39 12.44 17.01
C PRO A 32 14.28 11.35 17.56
N PHE A 33 14.58 11.38 18.85
CA PHE A 33 15.43 10.40 19.54
C PHE A 33 14.65 9.43 20.43
N ALA A 34 13.35 9.63 20.55
CA ALA A 34 12.50 8.72 21.31
C ALA A 34 12.36 7.38 20.57
N GLU A 35 12.86 6.32 21.15
CA GLU A 35 12.65 4.94 20.67
C GLU A 35 11.22 4.43 20.97
N SER A 36 10.41 5.22 21.64
CA SER A 36 9.09 4.81 22.07
C SER A 36 8.12 4.71 20.88
N THR A 37 7.47 3.57 20.79
CA THR A 37 6.25 3.39 19.99
C THR A 37 5.28 4.52 20.32
N VAL A 38 4.78 5.19 19.29
CA VAL A 38 3.80 6.27 19.48
C VAL A 38 2.57 5.69 20.18
N ASP A 39 2.28 6.15 21.39
CA ASP A 39 1.14 5.69 22.18
C ASP A 39 -0.18 5.79 21.39
N GLY A 40 -0.97 4.74 21.43
CA GLY A 40 -2.27 4.68 20.79
C GLY A 40 -2.26 4.08 19.39
N ILE A 41 -1.12 3.53 18.93
CA ILE A 41 -1.05 2.79 17.67
C ILE A 41 -1.27 1.32 17.94
N ILE A 42 -2.34 0.79 17.38
CA ILE A 42 -2.65 -0.63 17.41
C ILE A 42 -2.22 -1.24 16.09
N ALA A 43 -1.29 -2.18 16.14
CA ALA A 43 -0.92 -2.97 14.97
C ALA A 43 -2.12 -3.82 14.52
N GLY A 44 -2.51 -3.67 13.28
CA GLY A 44 -3.61 -4.39 12.67
C GLY A 44 -3.14 -5.45 11.67
N THR A 45 -4.10 -6.09 11.06
CA THR A 45 -3.89 -6.98 9.90
C THR A 45 -4.70 -6.44 8.74
N VAL A 46 -4.05 -6.26 7.60
CA VAL A 46 -4.69 -5.88 6.34
C VAL A 46 -4.72 -7.09 5.43
N GLN A 47 -5.89 -7.37 4.88
CA GLN A 47 -6.08 -8.41 3.88
C GLN A 47 -6.48 -7.76 2.56
N VAL A 48 -5.76 -8.11 1.50
CA VAL A 48 -6.00 -7.58 0.16
C VAL A 48 -6.29 -8.75 -0.77
N THR A 49 -7.46 -8.75 -1.38
CA THR A 49 -7.85 -9.74 -2.39
C THR A 49 -7.88 -9.06 -3.75
N VAL A 50 -7.09 -9.58 -4.69
CA VAL A 50 -7.12 -9.12 -6.07
C VAL A 50 -8.10 -10.00 -6.83
N ILE A 51 -9.22 -9.43 -7.26
CA ILE A 51 -10.31 -10.15 -7.91
C ILE A 51 -10.07 -10.21 -9.42
N SER A 52 -10.03 -9.04 -10.07
CA SER A 52 -9.90 -8.96 -11.53
C SER A 52 -9.26 -7.65 -11.95
N GLY A 53 -8.82 -7.59 -13.19
CA GLY A 53 -8.45 -6.37 -13.88
C GLY A 53 -9.39 -6.11 -15.05
N GLN A 54 -9.50 -4.85 -15.48
CA GLN A 54 -10.29 -4.48 -16.64
C GLN A 54 -9.53 -3.48 -17.50
N PHE A 55 -9.49 -3.75 -18.80
CA PHE A 55 -8.86 -2.86 -19.80
C PHE A 55 -7.38 -2.53 -19.48
N LEU A 56 -6.61 -3.55 -19.03
CA LEU A 56 -5.22 -3.35 -18.65
C LEU A 56 -4.33 -3.13 -19.87
N THR A 57 -4.55 -3.91 -20.92
CA THR A 57 -3.88 -3.79 -22.22
C THR A 57 -4.72 -4.47 -23.31
N ASP A 58 -4.60 -3.98 -24.52
CA ASP A 58 -5.20 -4.56 -25.74
C ASP A 58 -4.38 -5.75 -26.29
N ARG A 59 -3.18 -5.97 -25.77
CA ARG A 59 -2.27 -7.02 -26.23
C ARG A 59 -2.62 -8.37 -25.62
N ARG A 60 -2.39 -9.43 -26.38
CA ARG A 60 -2.49 -10.82 -25.91
C ARG A 60 -1.22 -11.22 -25.14
N VAL A 61 -1.07 -10.72 -23.95
CA VAL A 61 0.08 -10.98 -23.07
C VAL A 61 -0.39 -11.52 -21.73
N GLY A 62 0.53 -12.15 -21.01
CA GLY A 62 0.26 -12.57 -19.63
C GLY A 62 0.29 -11.37 -18.70
N THR A 63 -0.70 -11.28 -17.81
CA THR A 63 -0.81 -10.19 -16.84
C THR A 63 -0.75 -10.71 -15.41
N TYR A 64 -0.19 -9.95 -14.51
CA TYR A 64 -0.18 -10.20 -13.08
C TYR A 64 -0.25 -8.89 -12.29
N ILE A 65 -0.66 -8.97 -11.05
CA ILE A 65 -0.71 -7.83 -10.14
C ILE A 65 0.30 -8.02 -9.02
N GLU A 66 1.08 -7.00 -8.75
CA GLU A 66 1.92 -6.90 -7.56
C GLU A 66 1.26 -5.95 -6.55
N VAL A 67 1.21 -6.40 -5.31
CA VAL A 67 0.69 -5.63 -4.19
C VAL A 67 1.83 -5.34 -3.26
N ASP A 68 2.26 -4.10 -3.23
CA ASP A 68 3.32 -3.60 -2.36
C ASP A 68 2.72 -2.76 -1.24
N MET A 69 3.07 -3.08 0.00
CA MET A 69 2.71 -2.27 1.15
C MET A 69 3.93 -1.51 1.66
N TYR A 70 3.77 -0.22 1.80
CA TYR A 70 4.78 0.68 2.34
C TYR A 70 4.31 1.19 3.70
N GLY A 71 5.08 0.92 4.73
CA GLY A 71 4.83 1.31 6.11
C GLY A 71 6.07 1.85 6.77
N LEU A 72 6.08 1.85 8.10
CA LEU A 72 7.23 2.27 8.88
C LEU A 72 8.41 1.28 8.73
N PRO A 73 9.66 1.75 8.88
CA PRO A 73 10.85 0.88 8.83
C PRO A 73 10.83 -0.25 9.87
N THR A 74 10.13 -0.05 10.98
CA THR A 74 9.96 -1.03 12.06
C THR A 74 8.97 -2.15 11.73
N ASP A 75 8.18 -2.00 10.67
CA ASP A 75 7.26 -3.03 10.23
C ASP A 75 8.06 -4.21 9.65
N THR A 76 8.11 -5.31 10.36
CA THR A 76 8.86 -6.54 9.98
C THR A 76 8.10 -7.40 8.97
N VAL A 77 7.18 -6.84 8.24
CA VAL A 77 6.23 -7.56 7.41
C VAL A 77 6.78 -7.79 6.00
N ARG A 78 6.42 -8.91 5.40
CA ARG A 78 6.58 -9.07 3.96
C ARG A 78 5.76 -7.98 3.28
N LYS A 79 6.45 -7.12 2.55
CA LYS A 79 5.87 -5.89 1.98
C LYS A 79 5.35 -6.08 0.55
N LYS A 80 5.60 -7.24 -0.06
CA LYS A 80 5.29 -7.49 -1.46
C LYS A 80 4.66 -8.86 -1.67
N PHE A 81 3.54 -8.89 -2.38
CA PHE A 81 2.90 -10.08 -2.90
C PHE A 81 2.68 -9.95 -4.41
N ARG A 82 2.55 -11.08 -5.08
CA ARG A 82 2.29 -11.13 -6.52
C ARG A 82 1.27 -12.21 -6.81
N THR A 83 0.31 -11.91 -7.68
CA THR A 83 -0.64 -12.90 -8.18
C THR A 83 0.04 -13.86 -9.16
N ARG A 84 -0.61 -14.97 -9.42
CA ARG A 84 -0.28 -15.82 -10.57
C ARG A 84 -0.45 -15.04 -11.88
N ILE A 85 0.24 -15.49 -12.92
CA ILE A 85 0.10 -14.92 -14.25
C ILE A 85 -1.16 -15.48 -14.91
N VAL A 86 -2.03 -14.60 -15.39
CA VAL A 86 -3.15 -14.95 -16.26
C VAL A 86 -2.69 -14.81 -17.71
N PRO A 87 -2.57 -15.89 -18.47
CA PRO A 87 -1.99 -15.85 -19.81
C PRO A 87 -2.96 -15.24 -20.82
N ALA A 88 -2.42 -14.53 -21.82
CA ALA A 88 -3.10 -14.08 -23.03
C ALA A 88 -4.42 -13.29 -22.82
N ASN A 89 -4.59 -12.67 -21.65
CA ASN A 89 -5.78 -11.89 -21.32
C ASN A 89 -5.38 -10.56 -20.67
N GLY A 90 -5.36 -9.50 -21.45
CA GLY A 90 -5.10 -8.14 -20.96
C GLY A 90 -6.38 -7.32 -20.76
N ILE A 91 -7.55 -7.82 -21.21
CA ILE A 91 -8.79 -7.04 -21.18
C ILE A 91 -9.56 -7.23 -19.88
N ASN A 92 -9.76 -8.49 -19.46
CA ASN A 92 -10.53 -8.83 -18.28
C ASN A 92 -9.94 -10.02 -17.49
N PRO A 93 -8.66 -9.98 -17.10
CA PRO A 93 -8.06 -11.08 -16.36
C PRO A 93 -8.73 -11.25 -14.99
N MET A 94 -9.01 -12.51 -14.64
CA MET A 94 -9.49 -12.93 -13.32
C MET A 94 -8.33 -13.58 -12.58
N TYR A 95 -7.98 -13.06 -11.44
CA TYR A 95 -6.87 -13.58 -10.64
C TYR A 95 -7.32 -14.60 -9.61
N ASP A 96 -8.47 -14.37 -8.99
CA ASP A 96 -9.18 -15.30 -8.07
C ASP A 96 -8.24 -16.06 -7.13
N GLU A 97 -7.38 -15.31 -6.46
CA GLU A 97 -6.47 -15.84 -5.45
C GLU A 97 -6.95 -15.52 -4.05
N GLY A 98 -6.53 -16.36 -3.09
CA GLY A 98 -6.76 -16.09 -1.69
C GLY A 98 -6.14 -14.75 -1.25
N PRO A 99 -6.59 -14.18 -0.12
CA PRO A 99 -6.17 -12.86 0.31
C PRO A 99 -4.68 -12.82 0.66
N PHE A 100 -4.01 -11.77 0.22
CA PHE A 100 -2.68 -11.41 0.68
C PHE A 100 -2.78 -10.78 2.07
N VAL A 101 -2.12 -11.38 3.05
CA VAL A 101 -2.25 -10.98 4.45
C VAL A 101 -1.00 -10.23 4.89
N PHE A 102 -1.19 -8.95 5.23
CA PHE A 102 -0.17 -8.11 5.84
C PHE A 102 -0.46 -8.01 7.34
N LYS A 103 0.43 -8.60 8.16
CA LYS A 103 0.29 -8.62 9.63
C LYS A 103 1.11 -7.49 10.25
N LYS A 104 0.70 -7.04 11.45
CA LYS A 104 1.39 -5.99 12.22
C LYS A 104 1.54 -4.67 11.48
N VAL A 105 0.51 -4.30 10.74
CA VAL A 105 0.44 -3.01 10.07
C VAL A 105 0.03 -1.96 11.10
N CYS A 106 0.89 -1.01 11.38
CA CYS A 106 0.54 0.10 12.28
C CYS A 106 -0.49 0.99 11.58
N LYS A 107 -1.64 1.23 12.21
CA LYS A 107 -2.70 2.09 11.66
C LYS A 107 -2.25 3.56 11.65
N PHE A 108 -1.32 3.90 10.79
CA PHE A 108 -1.00 5.28 10.48
C PHE A 108 -1.57 5.66 9.13
N HIS A 109 -1.98 6.91 8.99
CA HIS A 109 -2.39 7.51 7.71
C HIS A 109 -1.30 7.53 6.63
N THR A 110 -0.12 7.00 6.91
CA THR A 110 1.03 6.98 5.99
C THR A 110 1.25 5.64 5.29
N GLU A 111 0.40 4.65 5.55
CA GLU A 111 0.50 3.40 4.83
C GLU A 111 -0.06 3.57 3.42
N THR A 112 0.79 3.34 2.45
CA THR A 112 0.43 3.38 1.04
C THR A 112 0.45 1.98 0.47
N LEU A 113 -0.69 1.53 -0.01
CA LEU A 113 -0.81 0.33 -0.81
C LEU A 113 -0.61 0.69 -2.28
N LEU A 114 0.43 0.16 -2.88
CA LEU A 114 0.70 0.32 -4.30
C LEU A 114 0.31 -0.95 -5.04
N LEU A 115 -0.59 -0.82 -6.00
CA LEU A 115 -0.92 -1.87 -6.95
C LEU A 115 -0.16 -1.62 -8.24
N THR A 116 0.71 -2.55 -8.60
CA THR A 116 1.47 -2.47 -9.84
C THR A 116 1.02 -3.57 -10.79
N LEU A 117 0.62 -3.17 -11.98
CA LEU A 117 0.34 -4.10 -13.06
C LEU A 117 1.66 -4.51 -13.73
N GLY A 118 1.90 -5.79 -13.82
CA GLY A 118 2.97 -6.38 -14.64
C GLY A 118 2.40 -7.06 -15.88
N VAL A 119 3.12 -6.92 -16.97
CA VAL A 119 2.83 -7.49 -18.29
C VAL A 119 3.99 -8.34 -18.75
#